data_114b44c3e93e3c7fd663640dc4ff5656
#
_entry.id   114b44c3e93e3c7fd663640dc4ff5656
#
_cell.length_a   1.000
_cell.length_b   1.000
_cell.length_c   1.000
_cell.angle_alpha   90.00
_cell.angle_beta   90.00
_cell.angle_gamma   90.00
#
_symmetry.space_group_name_H-M   'P 1'
#
loop_
_entity.id
_entity.type
_entity.pdbx_description
1 polymer ?
#
loop_
_entity_poly.entity_id
_entity_poly.type
_entity_poly.pdbx_seq_one_letter_code
_entity_poly.pdbx_strand_id
1 'polypeptide(L)'
;ENMKIMHYKGNAIMGQAGNNFVIRYNWIVDTGVYGIFPEFGKNGLIEYNVVSGIEDAAIYVGMCDNIQVSNNEVFASVAGIEIENSRHAIVENNMVYDNAGGILTFITPGLPIKTTFDVIIRDNFIIGNNHKNFGAPGSIVSGVPSGTGIIVMAADDVQIENNIIRDNKNAGIIIADHKSFANI
;
A
#
# COMPACT_ATOMS: atom_id res chain seq x y z
N GLU A 1 7.78 17.88 3.52
CA GLU A 1 6.78 17.85 4.59
C GLU A 1 5.86 19.07 4.56
N ASN A 2 4.67 18.96 5.20
CA ASN A 2 3.68 20.02 5.34
C ASN A 2 3.14 20.60 4.02
N MET A 3 2.95 19.74 3.02
CA MET A 3 2.44 20.12 1.71
C MET A 3 0.98 19.69 1.52
N LYS A 4 0.25 20.46 0.72
CA LYS A 4 -1.02 20.08 0.12
C LYS A 4 -0.80 19.80 -1.35
N ILE A 5 -1.10 18.56 -1.80
CA ILE A 5 -0.86 18.13 -3.18
C ILE A 5 -2.16 17.53 -3.71
N MET A 6 -2.72 18.09 -4.77
CA MET A 6 -4.06 17.72 -5.22
C MET A 6 -4.19 17.75 -6.74
N HIS A 7 -5.01 16.82 -7.27
CA HIS A 7 -5.50 16.83 -8.66
C HIS A 7 -4.40 16.71 -9.73
N TYR A 8 -3.41 15.84 -9.51
CA TYR A 8 -2.42 15.49 -10.51
C TYR A 8 -2.81 14.19 -11.24
N LYS A 9 -2.52 14.09 -12.53
CA LYS A 9 -2.79 12.88 -13.31
C LYS A 9 -1.81 11.73 -13.04
N GLY A 10 -0.62 12.05 -12.58
CA GLY A 10 0.40 11.07 -12.18
C GLY A 10 0.51 10.97 -10.66
N ASN A 11 1.71 10.74 -10.17
CA ASN A 11 1.99 10.59 -8.74
C ASN A 11 2.04 11.96 -8.05
N ALA A 12 1.61 12.02 -6.79
CA ALA A 12 1.75 13.26 -6.01
C ALA A 12 3.20 13.47 -5.55
N ILE A 13 3.79 12.45 -4.92
CA ILE A 13 5.20 12.46 -4.50
C ILE A 13 5.87 11.21 -5.07
N MET A 14 6.85 11.40 -5.94
CA MET A 14 7.62 10.31 -6.53
C MET A 14 9.09 10.45 -6.11
N GLY A 15 9.67 9.37 -5.62
CA GLY A 15 11.09 9.24 -5.31
C GLY A 15 11.68 8.03 -6.01
N GLN A 16 12.75 8.20 -6.77
CA GLN A 16 13.41 7.09 -7.44
C GLN A 16 14.87 7.00 -6.98
N ALA A 17 15.25 5.82 -6.49
CA ALA A 17 16.60 5.54 -5.97
C ALA A 17 17.07 6.48 -4.84
N GLY A 18 16.13 7.09 -4.12
CA GLY A 18 16.43 7.97 -2.99
C GLY A 18 16.70 7.18 -1.71
N ASN A 19 17.73 7.56 -0.98
CA ASN A 19 18.05 6.93 0.30
C ASN A 19 17.92 7.92 1.46
N ASN A 20 17.63 7.41 2.64
CA ASN A 20 17.49 8.20 3.88
C ASN A 20 16.45 9.32 3.76
N PHE A 21 15.32 9.01 3.12
CA PHE A 21 14.25 10.00 2.91
C PHE A 21 13.21 9.98 4.03
N VAL A 22 12.59 11.15 4.22
CA VAL A 22 11.44 11.30 5.12
C VAL A 22 10.33 12.04 4.38
N ILE A 23 9.14 11.41 4.30
CA ILE A 23 7.93 11.99 3.72
C ILE A 23 6.88 12.04 4.82
N ARG A 24 6.53 13.25 5.30
CA ARG A 24 5.62 13.38 6.44
C ARG A 24 4.77 14.64 6.45
N TYR A 25 3.65 14.55 7.16
CA TYR A 25 2.72 15.67 7.37
C TYR A 25 2.18 16.28 6.08
N ASN A 26 1.99 15.45 5.04
CA ASN A 26 1.43 15.92 3.78
C ASN A 26 -0.06 15.55 3.68
N TRP A 27 -0.82 16.39 2.99
CA TRP A 27 -2.19 16.11 2.61
C TRP A 27 -2.29 15.95 1.10
N ILE A 28 -2.63 14.73 0.66
CA ILE A 28 -2.64 14.32 -0.75
C ILE A 28 -4.05 13.87 -1.12
N VAL A 29 -4.61 14.44 -2.19
CA VAL A 29 -5.99 14.17 -2.61
C VAL A 29 -6.08 14.06 -4.13
N ASP A 30 -6.79 13.04 -4.62
CA ASP A 30 -7.15 12.85 -6.03
C ASP A 30 -5.96 13.00 -6.96
N THR A 31 -4.96 12.17 -6.77
CA THR A 31 -3.85 12.03 -7.73
C THR A 31 -3.98 10.71 -8.48
N GLY A 32 -3.49 10.66 -9.71
CA GLY A 32 -3.80 9.59 -10.66
C GLY A 32 -3.32 8.22 -10.21
N VAL A 33 -2.02 7.91 -10.33
CA VAL A 33 -1.55 6.53 -10.12
C VAL A 33 -1.25 6.27 -8.65
N TYR A 34 -0.30 7.02 -8.06
CA TYR A 34 0.10 6.86 -6.66
C TYR A 34 0.07 8.17 -5.90
N GLY A 35 -0.28 8.09 -4.62
CA GLY A 35 -0.13 9.23 -3.72
C GLY A 35 1.33 9.43 -3.35
N ILE A 36 1.94 8.50 -2.64
CA ILE A 36 3.35 8.49 -2.27
C ILE A 36 4.01 7.27 -2.91
N PHE A 37 5.07 7.49 -3.71
CA PHE A 37 5.68 6.49 -4.56
C PHE A 37 7.22 6.50 -4.47
N PRO A 38 7.83 5.94 -3.41
CA PRO A 38 9.26 5.62 -3.41
C PRO A 38 9.50 4.32 -4.20
N GLU A 39 10.51 4.36 -5.07
CA GLU A 39 10.96 3.23 -5.85
C GLU A 39 12.49 3.10 -5.78
N PHE A 40 13.02 1.89 -5.60
CA PHE A 40 14.44 1.58 -5.45
C PHE A 40 15.14 2.34 -4.31
N GLY A 41 14.38 2.84 -3.33
CA GLY A 41 14.90 3.60 -2.20
C GLY A 41 15.34 2.73 -1.03
N LYS A 42 16.13 3.31 -0.12
CA LYS A 42 16.54 2.65 1.12
C LYS A 42 16.45 3.57 2.32
N ASN A 43 16.18 2.98 3.48
CA ASN A 43 16.12 3.68 4.76
C ASN A 43 15.13 4.86 4.72
N GLY A 44 13.90 4.57 4.36
CA GLY A 44 12.85 5.58 4.21
C GLY A 44 11.85 5.58 5.35
N LEU A 45 11.34 6.76 5.69
CA LEU A 45 10.26 6.96 6.64
C LEU A 45 9.10 7.71 5.99
N ILE A 46 7.91 7.10 6.02
CA ILE A 46 6.66 7.69 5.51
C ILE A 46 5.69 7.74 6.67
N GLU A 47 5.43 8.93 7.20
CA GLU A 47 4.63 9.05 8.42
C GLU A 47 3.73 10.29 8.46
N TYR A 48 2.64 10.18 9.20
CA TYR A 48 1.71 11.29 9.46
C TYR A 48 1.20 11.98 8.18
N ASN A 49 1.01 11.22 7.09
CA ASN A 49 0.38 11.73 5.88
C ASN A 49 -1.10 11.38 5.87
N VAL A 50 -1.91 12.22 5.25
CA VAL A 50 -3.31 11.96 4.91
C VAL A 50 -3.41 11.84 3.40
N VAL A 51 -3.81 10.66 2.90
CA VAL A 51 -3.82 10.37 1.45
C VAL A 51 -5.16 9.75 1.05
N SER A 52 -5.80 10.31 0.03
CA SER A 52 -7.11 9.82 -0.42
C SER A 52 -7.38 10.01 -1.91
N GLY A 53 -8.29 9.21 -2.47
CA GLY A 53 -8.76 9.33 -3.84
C GLY A 53 -7.73 8.91 -4.89
N ILE A 54 -6.99 7.83 -4.66
CA ILE A 54 -5.88 7.39 -5.51
C ILE A 54 -6.32 6.18 -6.36
N GLU A 55 -6.05 6.23 -7.68
CA GLU A 55 -6.48 5.18 -8.64
C GLU A 55 -5.75 3.85 -8.48
N ASP A 56 -4.58 3.85 -7.85
CA ASP A 56 -3.81 2.65 -7.57
C ASP A 56 -3.57 2.55 -6.06
N ALA A 57 -2.45 2.97 -5.52
CA ALA A 57 -2.18 2.93 -4.09
C ALA A 57 -1.98 4.32 -3.47
N ALA A 58 -2.60 4.55 -2.31
CA ALA A 58 -2.37 5.78 -1.55
C ALA A 58 -0.90 5.91 -1.15
N ILE A 59 -0.30 4.83 -0.64
CA ILE A 59 1.14 4.72 -0.37
C ILE A 59 1.64 3.44 -1.03
N TYR A 60 2.56 3.60 -1.98
CA TYR A 60 3.23 2.49 -2.66
C TYR A 60 4.71 2.47 -2.28
N VAL A 61 5.23 1.33 -1.91
CA VAL A 61 6.66 1.09 -1.64
C VAL A 61 7.13 0.01 -2.59
N GLY A 62 7.86 0.37 -3.63
CA GLY A 62 8.29 -0.53 -4.69
C GLY A 62 9.80 -0.74 -4.76
N MET A 63 10.22 -2.02 -4.76
CA MET A 63 11.63 -2.41 -4.91
C MET A 63 12.57 -1.70 -3.92
N CYS A 64 12.04 -1.39 -2.75
CA CYS A 64 12.72 -0.68 -1.67
C CYS A 64 13.30 -1.62 -0.62
N ASP A 65 14.13 -1.06 0.26
CA ASP A 65 14.78 -1.80 1.34
C ASP A 65 14.82 -0.96 2.63
N ASN A 66 14.37 -1.53 3.74
CA ASN A 66 14.31 -0.86 5.04
C ASN A 66 13.43 0.41 5.04
N ILE A 67 12.12 0.20 4.89
CA ILE A 67 11.14 1.30 4.84
C ILE A 67 10.15 1.15 6.00
N GLN A 68 9.89 2.24 6.68
CA GLN A 68 8.83 2.34 7.67
C GLN A 68 7.67 3.20 7.15
N VAL A 69 6.46 2.64 7.21
CA VAL A 69 5.20 3.33 6.87
C VAL A 69 4.35 3.37 8.13
N SER A 70 4.27 4.50 8.79
CA SER A 70 3.65 4.58 10.11
C SER A 70 2.80 5.83 10.34
N ASN A 71 1.74 5.68 11.14
CA ASN A 71 0.89 6.80 11.56
C ASN A 71 0.26 7.57 10.38
N ASN A 72 0.02 6.93 9.25
CA ASN A 72 -0.66 7.55 8.12
C ASN A 72 -2.17 7.27 8.17
N GLU A 73 -2.94 8.15 7.57
CA GLU A 73 -4.36 7.98 7.31
C GLU A 73 -4.58 7.86 5.80
N VAL A 74 -5.07 6.69 5.33
CA VAL A 74 -5.26 6.41 3.91
C VAL A 74 -6.68 5.87 3.65
N PHE A 75 -7.41 6.51 2.72
CA PHE A 75 -8.79 6.16 2.45
C PHE A 75 -9.26 6.54 1.05
N ALA A 76 -10.43 6.04 0.66
CA ALA A 76 -11.10 6.32 -0.62
C ALA A 76 -10.19 6.08 -1.85
N SER A 77 -9.28 5.11 -1.76
CA SER A 77 -8.34 4.73 -2.81
C SER A 77 -8.60 3.28 -3.28
N VAL A 78 -7.94 2.83 -4.33
CA VAL A 78 -8.04 1.42 -4.72
C VAL A 78 -7.29 0.56 -3.72
N ALA A 79 -6.01 0.80 -3.51
CA ALA A 79 -5.27 0.20 -2.41
C ALA A 79 -4.85 1.27 -1.40
N GLY A 80 -4.88 0.92 -0.12
CA GLY A 80 -4.42 1.82 0.94
C GLY A 80 -2.90 1.89 0.96
N ILE A 81 -2.24 0.78 1.29
CA ILE A 81 -0.77 0.70 1.39
C ILE A 81 -0.29 -0.54 0.63
N GLU A 82 0.72 -0.38 -0.21
CA GLU A 82 1.35 -1.47 -0.95
C GLU A 82 2.84 -1.59 -0.65
N ILE A 83 3.27 -2.81 -0.38
CA ILE A 83 4.67 -3.20 -0.26
C ILE A 83 4.95 -4.22 -1.37
N GLU A 84 5.51 -3.73 -2.47
CA GLU A 84 5.74 -4.52 -3.68
C GLU A 84 7.23 -4.76 -3.92
N ASN A 85 7.63 -6.00 -4.14
CA ASN A 85 9.01 -6.40 -4.44
C ASN A 85 10.06 -5.75 -3.51
N SER A 86 9.69 -5.57 -2.23
CA SER A 86 10.45 -4.81 -1.23
C SER A 86 10.80 -5.66 -0.02
N ARG A 87 11.76 -5.22 0.77
CA ARG A 87 12.30 -5.99 1.90
C ARG A 87 12.45 -5.14 3.15
N HIS A 88 12.40 -5.80 4.31
CA HIS A 88 12.60 -5.16 5.62
C HIS A 88 11.66 -3.96 5.79
N ALA A 89 10.37 -4.16 5.53
CA ALA A 89 9.37 -3.10 5.63
C ALA A 89 8.54 -3.26 6.91
N ILE A 90 8.23 -2.14 7.56
CA ILE A 90 7.33 -2.10 8.70
C ILE A 90 6.16 -1.18 8.36
N VAL A 91 4.94 -1.73 8.47
CA VAL A 91 3.68 -1.00 8.27
C VAL A 91 2.94 -1.01 9.60
N GLU A 92 2.93 0.12 10.31
CA GLU A 92 2.40 0.16 11.69
C GLU A 92 1.64 1.43 12.04
N ASN A 93 0.68 1.30 12.96
CA ASN A 93 -0.09 2.43 13.48
C ASN A 93 -0.82 3.25 12.41
N ASN A 94 -1.15 2.67 11.26
CA ASN A 94 -1.87 3.38 10.21
C ASN A 94 -3.39 3.20 10.36
N MET A 95 -4.14 4.21 9.93
CA MET A 95 -5.59 4.18 9.75
C MET A 95 -5.89 3.93 8.28
N VAL A 96 -6.43 2.75 7.94
CA VAL A 96 -6.63 2.28 6.55
C VAL A 96 -8.11 1.91 6.39
N TYR A 97 -8.89 2.75 5.71
CA TYR A 97 -10.33 2.55 5.62
C TYR A 97 -10.93 3.06 4.31
N ASP A 98 -12.09 2.56 3.95
CA ASP A 98 -12.83 2.95 2.73
C ASP A 98 -11.98 2.87 1.45
N ASN A 99 -11.01 1.95 1.37
CA ASN A 99 -10.33 1.59 0.14
C ASN A 99 -10.98 0.35 -0.47
N ALA A 100 -10.66 -0.06 -1.69
CA ALA A 100 -11.08 -1.35 -2.19
C ALA A 100 -10.28 -2.48 -1.52
N GLY A 101 -8.97 -2.34 -1.39
CA GLY A 101 -8.09 -3.17 -0.57
C GLY A 101 -7.33 -2.34 0.45
N GLY A 102 -7.13 -2.89 1.66
CA GLY A 102 -6.45 -2.16 2.74
C GLY A 102 -4.94 -2.15 2.59
N ILE A 103 -4.26 -3.20 3.04
CA ILE A 103 -2.79 -3.34 2.96
C ILE A 103 -2.44 -4.56 2.09
N LEU A 104 -1.58 -4.35 1.11
CA LEU A 104 -1.15 -5.37 0.17
C LEU A 104 0.37 -5.54 0.27
N THR A 105 0.84 -6.79 0.40
CA THR A 105 2.26 -7.13 0.32
C THR A 105 2.45 -8.28 -0.67
N PHE A 106 3.22 -8.04 -1.73
CA PHE A 106 3.24 -8.96 -2.86
C PHE A 106 4.48 -8.86 -3.74
N ILE A 107 4.62 -9.82 -4.65
CA ILE A 107 5.63 -9.84 -5.70
C ILE A 107 4.94 -9.67 -7.05
N THR A 108 5.42 -8.75 -7.87
CA THR A 108 5.13 -8.69 -9.31
C THR A 108 6.28 -9.31 -10.09
N PRO A 109 6.05 -10.41 -10.84
CA PRO A 109 7.14 -11.20 -11.44
C PRO A 109 8.00 -10.46 -12.46
N GLY A 110 7.44 -9.45 -13.14
CA GLY A 110 8.12 -8.69 -14.20
C GLY A 110 9.15 -7.68 -13.70
N LEU A 111 9.10 -7.29 -12.43
CA LEU A 111 9.95 -6.23 -11.87
C LEU A 111 11.42 -6.70 -11.65
N PRO A 112 12.39 -5.77 -11.63
CA PRO A 112 13.81 -6.10 -11.45
C PRO A 112 14.14 -6.82 -10.13
N ILE A 113 13.60 -6.36 -9.01
CA ILE A 113 13.69 -7.07 -7.72
C ILE A 113 12.64 -8.16 -7.70
N LYS A 114 13.03 -9.38 -7.31
CA LYS A 114 12.17 -10.57 -7.41
C LYS A 114 11.68 -11.08 -6.06
N THR A 115 11.84 -10.30 -5.01
CA THR A 115 11.57 -10.74 -3.63
C THR A 115 10.78 -9.70 -2.86
N THR A 116 9.82 -10.18 -2.07
CA THR A 116 9.19 -9.45 -0.97
C THR A 116 9.33 -10.33 0.25
N PHE A 117 10.07 -9.88 1.25
CA PHE A 117 10.25 -10.64 2.49
C PHE A 117 10.61 -9.75 3.67
N ASP A 118 10.47 -10.30 4.88
CA ASP A 118 10.69 -9.60 6.14
C ASP A 118 9.83 -8.32 6.21
N VAL A 119 8.50 -8.53 6.08
CA VAL A 119 7.51 -7.46 6.17
C VAL A 119 6.70 -7.64 7.44
N ILE A 120 6.63 -6.60 8.27
CA ILE A 120 5.85 -6.58 9.50
C ILE A 120 4.66 -5.64 9.31
N ILE A 121 3.45 -6.16 9.49
CA ILE A 121 2.18 -5.40 9.45
C ILE A 121 1.57 -5.47 10.84
N ARG A 122 1.64 -4.39 11.61
CA ARG A 122 1.20 -4.41 13.02
C ARG A 122 0.53 -3.14 13.48
N ASP A 123 -0.29 -3.28 14.51
CA ASP A 123 -0.91 -2.15 15.22
C ASP A 123 -1.72 -1.21 14.30
N ASN A 124 -2.21 -1.69 13.15
CA ASN A 124 -3.00 -0.89 12.22
C ASN A 124 -4.51 -1.05 12.48
N PHE A 125 -5.28 -0.02 12.11
CA PHE A 125 -6.73 -0.07 12.01
C PHE A 125 -7.11 -0.23 10.54
N ILE A 126 -7.61 -1.40 10.14
CA ILE A 126 -7.93 -1.79 8.76
C ILE A 126 -9.43 -2.06 8.68
N ILE A 127 -10.21 -1.02 8.46
CA ILE A 127 -11.64 -1.02 8.74
C ILE A 127 -12.44 -0.64 7.50
N GLY A 128 -13.42 -1.50 7.15
CA GLY A 128 -14.43 -1.14 6.15
C GLY A 128 -13.86 -0.78 4.77
N ASN A 129 -12.83 -1.48 4.30
CA ASN A 129 -12.23 -1.26 2.97
C ASN A 129 -13.16 -1.84 1.89
N ASN A 130 -14.32 -1.21 1.71
CA ASN A 130 -15.40 -1.66 0.84
C ASN A 130 -15.65 -0.73 -0.34
N HIS A 131 -14.73 0.19 -0.61
CA HIS A 131 -14.85 1.10 -1.75
C HIS A 131 -14.93 0.29 -3.05
N LYS A 132 -15.73 0.76 -4.00
CA LYS A 132 -15.74 0.13 -5.31
C LYS A 132 -14.35 0.26 -5.94
N ASN A 133 -13.81 -0.87 -6.43
CA ASN A 133 -12.55 -0.82 -7.14
C ASN A 133 -12.69 0.00 -8.44
N PHE A 134 -11.94 1.07 -8.57
CA PHE A 134 -11.91 1.95 -9.73
C PHE A 134 -10.52 2.01 -10.40
N GLY A 135 -9.65 1.06 -10.08
CA GLY A 135 -8.33 0.91 -10.68
C GLY A 135 -8.41 0.82 -12.21
N ALA A 136 -7.40 1.35 -12.86
CA ALA A 136 -7.34 1.36 -14.32
C ALA A 136 -7.43 -0.07 -14.89
N PRO A 137 -8.28 -0.33 -15.87
CA PRO A 137 -8.41 -1.66 -16.47
C PRO A 137 -7.05 -2.21 -16.93
N GLY A 138 -6.69 -3.41 -16.47
CA GLY A 138 -5.42 -4.05 -16.81
C GLY A 138 -4.26 -3.74 -15.83
N SER A 139 -4.44 -2.83 -14.88
CA SER A 139 -3.51 -2.72 -13.75
C SER A 139 -3.66 -3.90 -12.79
N ILE A 140 -2.60 -4.21 -12.03
CA ILE A 140 -2.64 -5.32 -11.04
C ILE A 140 -3.73 -5.05 -10.02
N VAL A 141 -3.82 -3.83 -9.52
CA VAL A 141 -4.80 -3.45 -8.48
C VAL A 141 -6.25 -3.49 -8.98
N SER A 142 -6.50 -3.45 -10.29
CA SER A 142 -7.86 -3.64 -10.82
C SER A 142 -8.43 -5.03 -10.52
N GLY A 143 -7.57 -6.01 -10.22
CA GLY A 143 -7.95 -7.35 -9.78
C GLY A 143 -8.16 -7.50 -8.27
N VAL A 144 -7.89 -6.46 -7.48
CA VAL A 144 -8.08 -6.52 -6.01
C VAL A 144 -9.57 -6.59 -5.69
N PRO A 145 -10.02 -7.64 -4.98
CA PRO A 145 -11.43 -7.75 -4.59
C PRO A 145 -11.80 -6.66 -3.57
N SER A 146 -12.80 -5.84 -3.89
CA SER A 146 -13.31 -4.85 -2.94
C SER A 146 -13.79 -5.52 -1.64
N GLY A 147 -13.49 -4.91 -0.52
CA GLY A 147 -13.84 -5.46 0.79
C GLY A 147 -12.73 -6.33 1.40
N THR A 148 -11.49 -6.18 0.97
CA THR A 148 -10.37 -6.95 1.51
C THR A 148 -9.53 -6.11 2.47
N GLY A 149 -9.22 -6.67 3.64
CA GLY A 149 -8.39 -6.02 4.64
C GLY A 149 -6.90 -6.08 4.30
N ILE A 150 -6.31 -7.28 4.32
CA ILE A 150 -4.89 -7.51 4.00
C ILE A 150 -4.78 -8.57 2.91
N ILE A 151 -3.87 -8.36 1.97
CA ILE A 151 -3.46 -9.36 0.97
C ILE A 151 -1.97 -9.64 1.10
N VAL A 152 -1.62 -10.92 1.22
CA VAL A 152 -0.24 -11.41 1.11
C VAL A 152 -0.18 -12.32 -0.11
N MET A 153 0.56 -11.91 -1.16
CA MET A 153 0.66 -12.69 -2.39
C MET A 153 2.12 -12.97 -2.74
N ALA A 154 2.50 -14.24 -2.65
CA ALA A 154 3.83 -14.73 -2.99
C ALA A 154 4.99 -14.05 -2.23
N ALA A 155 4.72 -13.43 -1.09
CA ALA A 155 5.70 -12.82 -0.21
C ALA A 155 6.11 -13.79 0.90
N ASP A 156 7.37 -13.74 1.31
CA ASP A 156 7.94 -14.60 2.34
C ASP A 156 8.17 -13.83 3.66
N ASP A 157 8.20 -14.54 4.77
CA ASP A 157 8.49 -13.99 6.10
C ASP A 157 7.65 -12.74 6.44
N VAL A 158 6.33 -12.83 6.21
CA VAL A 158 5.38 -11.75 6.53
C VAL A 158 4.79 -12.00 7.92
N GLN A 159 4.94 -11.04 8.82
CA GLN A 159 4.35 -11.05 10.16
C GLN A 159 3.16 -10.11 10.22
N ILE A 160 2.00 -10.62 10.63
CA ILE A 160 0.77 -9.83 10.81
C ILE A 160 0.34 -9.98 12.26
N GLU A 161 0.41 -8.90 13.03
CA GLU A 161 0.16 -8.95 14.47
C GLU A 161 -0.53 -7.69 15.01
N ASN A 162 -1.33 -7.84 16.05
CA ASN A 162 -1.98 -6.76 16.80
C ASN A 162 -2.82 -5.77 15.95
N ASN A 163 -3.22 -6.12 14.72
CA ASN A 163 -4.07 -5.27 13.90
C ASN A 163 -5.55 -5.40 14.30
N ILE A 164 -6.31 -4.33 14.17
CA ILE A 164 -7.76 -4.36 14.22
C ILE A 164 -8.29 -4.40 12.78
N ILE A 165 -8.76 -5.58 12.37
CA ILE A 165 -9.27 -5.83 11.02
C ILE A 165 -10.76 -6.14 11.15
N ARG A 166 -11.63 -5.24 10.66
CA ARG A 166 -13.08 -5.43 10.78
C ARG A 166 -13.87 -4.77 9.66
N ASP A 167 -15.08 -5.25 9.48
CA ASP A 167 -16.06 -4.66 8.57
C ASP A 167 -15.65 -4.65 7.09
N ASN A 168 -14.63 -5.43 6.71
CA ASN A 168 -14.23 -5.68 5.33
C ASN A 168 -15.12 -6.80 4.77
N LYS A 169 -15.96 -6.50 3.78
CA LYS A 169 -17.07 -7.38 3.37
C LYS A 169 -16.64 -8.65 2.64
N ASN A 170 -15.46 -8.69 2.05
CA ASN A 170 -14.96 -9.84 1.32
C ASN A 170 -14.09 -10.73 2.23
N ALA A 171 -12.96 -10.22 2.70
CA ALA A 171 -12.04 -10.98 3.54
C ALA A 171 -11.26 -10.08 4.50
N GLY A 172 -10.97 -10.58 5.70
CA GLY A 172 -10.05 -9.91 6.63
C GLY A 172 -8.60 -10.02 6.12
N ILE A 173 -8.15 -11.24 5.83
CA ILE A 173 -6.80 -11.54 5.34
C ILE A 173 -6.88 -12.57 4.22
N ILE A 174 -6.21 -12.33 3.11
CA ILE A 174 -6.01 -13.29 2.01
C ILE A 174 -4.50 -13.59 1.93
N ILE A 175 -4.16 -14.89 1.90
CA ILE A 175 -2.80 -15.37 1.65
C ILE A 175 -2.86 -16.28 0.43
N ALA A 176 -2.13 -15.95 -0.62
CA ALA A 176 -2.17 -16.68 -1.89
C ALA A 176 -0.81 -16.70 -2.59
N ASP A 177 -0.65 -17.63 -3.50
CA ASP A 177 0.39 -17.57 -4.53
C ASP A 177 -0.14 -16.82 -5.78
N HIS A 178 0.74 -16.54 -6.74
CA HIS A 178 0.34 -15.88 -7.98
C HIS A 178 -0.73 -16.63 -8.78
N LYS A 179 -0.67 -17.95 -8.78
CA LYS A 179 -1.60 -18.77 -9.57
C LYS A 179 -2.99 -18.80 -8.94
N SER A 180 -3.02 -18.84 -7.61
CA SER A 180 -4.26 -18.85 -6.86
C SER A 180 -4.95 -17.50 -6.88
N PHE A 181 -4.20 -16.42 -6.81
CA PHE A 181 -4.76 -15.06 -6.80
C PHE A 181 -5.52 -14.71 -8.10
N ALA A 182 -5.07 -15.21 -9.23
CA ALA A 182 -5.76 -15.01 -10.51
C ALA A 182 -7.17 -15.64 -10.57
N ASN A 183 -7.56 -16.44 -9.57
CA ASN A 183 -8.84 -17.15 -9.47
C ASN A 183 -9.70 -16.68 -8.28
N ILE A 184 -9.29 -15.65 -7.56
CA ILE A 184 -10.05 -15.02 -6.46
C ILE A 184 -10.89 -13.86 -6.99
#